data_c0205e5788770d88a2742436e1738f6c
#
_entry.id   c0205e5788770d88a2742436e1738f6c
#
_cell.length_a   1.000
_cell.length_b   1.000
_cell.length_c   1.000
_cell.angle_alpha   90.00
_cell.angle_beta   90.00
_cell.angle_gamma   90.00
#
_symmetry.space_group_name_H-M   'P 1'
#
loop_
_entity.id
_entity.type
_entity.pdbx_description
1 polymer ?
#
loop_
_entity_poly.entity_id
_entity_poly.type
_entity_poly.pdbx_seq_one_letter_code
_entity_poly.pdbx_strand_id
1 'polypeptide(L)'
;MLLVDDHRMFTELLTKQLGEHRDIEVTGVAHTAAEALSTARNDPPDVAVLDYRLPDGNGAALAAQLHRDHPRLRMVMLTGYQDEATLREAVEAGCCGFITKDYAVDEVVASVRTAYAGGAPISPALLARLLPSLSKDSEHIRGSLTARELQVMQLLAEGVSNQAIAERLFISSHTVRNHVQRIITKLGVHSKLEAAAVATRVGFVRPAEPSHGSAG
;
A
#
# COMPACT_ATOMS: atom_id res chain seq x y z
N MET A 1 14.77 5.94 0.08
CA MET A 1 13.95 4.73 0.30
C MET A 1 14.81 3.50 0.58
N LEU A 2 14.28 2.48 1.28
CA LEU A 2 14.92 1.18 1.51
C LEU A 2 14.33 0.13 0.55
N LEU A 3 15.18 -0.69 -0.08
CA LEU A 3 14.80 -1.84 -0.91
C LEU A 3 15.26 -3.13 -0.22
N VAL A 4 14.35 -4.08 -0.04
CA VAL A 4 14.62 -5.35 0.64
C VAL A 4 14.19 -6.52 -0.24
N ASP A 5 15.15 -7.29 -0.74
CA ASP A 5 14.92 -8.48 -1.57
C ASP A 5 16.20 -9.33 -1.59
N ASP A 6 16.09 -10.64 -1.46
CA ASP A 6 17.23 -11.56 -1.44
C ASP A 6 17.84 -11.79 -2.84
N HIS A 7 17.11 -11.43 -3.90
CA HIS A 7 17.59 -11.51 -5.28
C HIS A 7 18.48 -10.34 -5.66
N ARG A 8 19.80 -10.47 -5.48
CA ARG A 8 20.79 -9.39 -5.71
C ARG A 8 20.69 -8.77 -7.09
N MET A 9 20.59 -9.58 -8.16
CA MET A 9 20.47 -9.07 -9.52
C MET A 9 19.22 -8.19 -9.71
N PHE A 10 18.13 -8.57 -9.08
CA PHE A 10 16.89 -7.80 -9.10
C PHE A 10 17.05 -6.45 -8.38
N THR A 11 17.63 -6.46 -7.17
CA THR A 11 17.87 -5.21 -6.40
C THR A 11 18.83 -4.28 -7.09
N GLU A 12 19.90 -4.78 -7.72
CA GLU A 12 20.84 -3.96 -8.50
C GLU A 12 20.17 -3.29 -9.70
N LEU A 13 19.38 -4.06 -10.46
CA LEU A 13 18.64 -3.54 -11.61
C LEU A 13 17.62 -2.49 -11.19
N LEU A 14 16.81 -2.81 -10.16
CA LEU A 14 15.78 -1.90 -9.68
C LEU A 14 16.37 -0.63 -9.07
N THR A 15 17.47 -0.73 -8.32
CA THR A 15 18.19 0.43 -7.76
C THR A 15 18.69 1.35 -8.88
N LYS A 16 19.25 0.79 -9.95
CA LYS A 16 19.71 1.56 -11.09
C LYS A 16 18.56 2.31 -11.77
N GLN A 17 17.47 1.62 -12.03
CA GLN A 17 16.29 2.20 -12.69
C GLN A 17 15.60 3.27 -11.81
N LEU A 18 15.45 3.02 -10.51
CA LEU A 18 14.92 4.00 -9.56
C LEU A 18 15.82 5.25 -9.47
N GLY A 19 17.14 5.08 -9.56
CA GLY A 19 18.11 6.17 -9.56
C GLY A 19 18.04 7.10 -10.77
N GLU A 20 17.37 6.72 -11.87
CA GLU A 20 17.08 7.60 -13.01
C GLU A 20 16.05 8.68 -12.67
N HIS A 21 15.30 8.51 -11.56
CA HIS A 21 14.26 9.44 -11.11
C HIS A 21 14.83 10.38 -10.03
N ARG A 22 14.88 11.68 -10.30
CA ARG A 22 15.46 12.69 -9.40
C ARG A 22 14.79 12.85 -8.05
N ASP A 23 13.55 12.40 -7.94
CA ASP A 23 12.71 12.45 -6.75
C ASP A 23 12.74 11.16 -5.90
N ILE A 24 13.52 10.15 -6.36
CA ILE A 24 13.68 8.87 -5.67
C ILE A 24 15.16 8.62 -5.39
N GLU A 25 15.50 8.44 -4.13
CA GLU A 25 16.83 8.05 -3.67
C GLU A 25 16.75 6.71 -2.94
N VAL A 26 17.48 5.71 -3.43
CA VAL A 26 17.66 4.43 -2.74
C VAL A 26 18.80 4.58 -1.75
N THR A 27 18.46 4.84 -0.48
CA THR A 27 19.43 5.08 0.60
C THR A 27 19.94 3.78 1.24
N GLY A 28 19.26 2.67 0.97
CA GLY A 28 19.68 1.36 1.48
C GLY A 28 19.13 0.21 0.66
N VAL A 29 19.93 -0.84 0.54
CA VAL A 29 19.54 -2.15 0.01
C VAL A 29 19.86 -3.20 1.06
N ALA A 30 18.92 -4.10 1.32
CA ALA A 30 19.08 -5.21 2.26
C ALA A 30 18.64 -6.51 1.61
N HIS A 31 19.32 -7.60 1.96
CA HIS A 31 19.04 -8.94 1.43
C HIS A 31 18.47 -9.89 2.48
N THR A 32 18.36 -9.41 3.72
CA THR A 32 17.79 -10.12 4.86
C THR A 32 16.94 -9.17 5.71
N ALA A 33 16.05 -9.72 6.53
CA ALA A 33 15.27 -8.94 7.47
C ALA A 33 16.18 -8.26 8.52
N ALA A 34 17.22 -8.94 8.98
CA ALA A 34 18.19 -8.40 9.94
C ALA A 34 18.96 -7.19 9.37
N GLU A 35 19.41 -7.27 8.11
CA GLU A 35 20.04 -6.14 7.40
C GLU A 35 19.06 -4.97 7.26
N ALA A 36 17.81 -5.24 6.86
CA ALA A 36 16.79 -4.21 6.68
C ALA A 36 16.51 -3.45 7.98
N LEU A 37 16.38 -4.14 9.11
CA LEU A 37 16.20 -3.53 10.42
C LEU A 37 17.39 -2.68 10.85
N SER A 38 18.60 -3.16 10.59
CA SER A 38 19.82 -2.42 10.87
C SER A 38 19.91 -1.13 10.03
N THR A 39 19.64 -1.25 8.74
CA THR A 39 19.65 -0.12 7.80
C THR A 39 18.62 0.93 8.18
N ALA A 40 17.37 0.53 8.46
CA ALA A 40 16.30 1.44 8.83
C ALA A 40 16.55 2.18 10.17
N ARG A 41 17.30 1.57 11.12
CA ARG A 41 17.69 2.22 12.37
C ARG A 41 18.75 3.29 12.16
N ASN A 42 19.72 3.03 11.26
CA ASN A 42 20.84 3.93 11.01
C ASN A 42 20.42 5.12 10.13
N ASP A 43 19.59 4.87 9.13
CA ASP A 43 19.07 5.87 8.19
C ASP A 43 17.59 5.58 7.91
N PRO A 44 16.66 6.16 8.72
CA PRO A 44 15.25 5.90 8.62
C PRO A 44 14.67 6.33 7.26
N PRO A 45 14.20 5.40 6.41
CA PRO A 45 13.65 5.73 5.11
C PRO A 45 12.20 6.23 5.20
N ASP A 46 11.77 7.03 4.22
CA ASP A 46 10.35 7.42 4.09
C ASP A 46 9.49 6.27 3.55
N VAL A 47 10.05 5.48 2.62
CA VAL A 47 9.39 4.36 1.97
C VAL A 47 10.30 3.13 2.02
N ALA A 48 9.73 1.96 2.28
CA ALA A 48 10.40 0.67 2.12
C ALA A 48 9.61 -0.21 1.15
N VAL A 49 10.32 -0.83 0.22
CA VAL A 49 9.79 -1.89 -0.66
C VAL A 49 10.38 -3.20 -0.17
N LEU A 50 9.50 -4.12 0.25
CA LEU A 50 9.86 -5.33 0.96
C LEU A 50 9.45 -6.56 0.18
N ASP A 51 10.37 -7.45 -0.12
CA ASP A 51 9.98 -8.78 -0.59
C ASP A 51 9.31 -9.57 0.54
N TYR A 52 8.30 -10.34 0.15
CA TYR A 52 7.62 -11.22 1.11
C TYR A 52 8.51 -12.38 1.57
N ARG A 53 9.34 -12.93 0.69
CA ARG A 53 10.26 -14.03 1.02
C ARG A 53 11.65 -13.52 1.29
N LEU A 54 12.13 -13.78 2.51
CA LEU A 54 13.49 -13.44 2.93
C LEU A 54 14.15 -14.70 3.51
N PRO A 55 15.48 -14.83 3.40
CA PRO A 55 16.20 -16.04 3.85
C PRO A 55 16.14 -16.26 5.35
N ASP A 56 15.93 -15.20 6.13
CA ASP A 56 15.87 -15.20 7.60
C ASP A 56 14.47 -14.95 8.17
N GLY A 57 13.41 -14.99 7.31
CA GLY A 57 12.05 -14.79 7.75
C GLY A 57 11.09 -14.48 6.60
N ASN A 58 10.00 -13.79 6.92
CA ASN A 58 9.10 -13.27 5.90
C ASN A 58 8.95 -11.74 5.99
N GLY A 59 8.63 -11.12 4.86
CA GLY A 59 8.48 -9.67 4.75
C GLY A 59 7.34 -9.10 5.60
N ALA A 60 6.29 -9.87 5.90
CA ALA A 60 5.22 -9.41 6.78
C ALA A 60 5.70 -9.29 8.24
N ALA A 61 6.47 -10.25 8.73
CA ALA A 61 7.07 -10.15 10.06
C ALA A 61 8.05 -8.97 10.16
N LEU A 62 8.87 -8.77 9.13
CA LEU A 62 9.75 -7.59 9.00
C LEU A 62 8.93 -6.28 9.00
N ALA A 63 7.87 -6.21 8.20
CA ALA A 63 6.99 -5.03 8.12
C ALA A 63 6.35 -4.72 9.47
N ALA A 64 5.85 -5.72 10.20
CA ALA A 64 5.27 -5.55 11.52
C ALA A 64 6.29 -4.98 12.53
N GLN A 65 7.55 -5.40 12.44
CA GLN A 65 8.60 -4.86 13.30
C GLN A 65 8.98 -3.43 12.90
N LEU A 66 9.19 -3.17 11.59
CA LEU A 66 9.46 -1.83 11.08
C LEU A 66 8.33 -0.85 11.42
N HIS A 67 7.07 -1.29 11.36
CA HIS A 67 5.93 -0.45 11.70
C HIS A 67 5.93 -0.02 13.18
N ARG A 68 6.34 -0.91 14.10
CA ARG A 68 6.49 -0.58 15.52
C ARG A 68 7.62 0.40 15.79
N ASP A 69 8.77 0.16 15.13
CA ASP A 69 9.99 0.96 15.35
C ASP A 69 9.91 2.31 14.61
N HIS A 70 9.24 2.36 13.45
CA HIS A 70 9.12 3.51 12.55
C HIS A 70 7.65 3.72 12.08
N PRO A 71 6.74 4.27 12.92
CA PRO A 71 5.30 4.37 12.58
C PRO A 71 4.97 5.26 11.38
N ARG A 72 5.93 6.07 10.92
CA ARG A 72 5.76 6.95 9.74
C ARG A 72 6.24 6.31 8.44
N LEU A 73 7.01 5.24 8.52
CA LEU A 73 7.52 4.52 7.37
C LEU A 73 6.36 3.98 6.52
N ARG A 74 6.42 4.24 5.23
CA ARG A 74 5.47 3.69 4.26
C ARG A 74 6.02 2.41 3.67
N MET A 75 5.34 1.31 3.85
CA MET A 75 5.82 0.00 3.42
C MET A 75 4.94 -0.54 2.30
N VAL A 76 5.59 -0.96 1.22
CA VAL A 76 4.95 -1.60 0.06
C VAL A 76 5.51 -3.01 -0.05
N MET A 77 4.63 -4.01 -0.02
CA MET A 77 5.03 -5.40 -0.21
C MET A 77 5.23 -5.68 -1.70
N LEU A 78 6.37 -6.21 -2.06
CA LEU A 78 6.72 -6.67 -3.40
C LEU A 78 6.87 -8.19 -3.39
N THR A 79 6.13 -8.91 -4.24
CA THR A 79 6.19 -10.37 -4.23
C THR A 79 5.84 -10.97 -5.59
N GLY A 80 6.39 -12.14 -5.88
CA GLY A 80 5.95 -12.99 -7.00
C GLY A 80 4.67 -13.80 -6.70
N TYR A 81 4.16 -13.75 -5.47
CA TYR A 81 3.01 -14.53 -5.02
C TYR A 81 1.82 -13.64 -4.74
N GLN A 82 0.65 -14.06 -5.21
CA GLN A 82 -0.59 -13.30 -5.11
C GLN A 82 -1.68 -14.09 -4.35
N ASP A 83 -1.30 -14.96 -3.41
CA ASP A 83 -2.29 -15.67 -2.60
C ASP A 83 -2.90 -14.74 -1.53
N GLU A 84 -4.12 -15.09 -1.11
CA GLU A 84 -4.91 -14.29 -0.18
C GLU A 84 -4.26 -14.20 1.21
N ALA A 85 -3.56 -15.25 1.64
CA ALA A 85 -2.92 -15.29 2.95
C ALA A 85 -1.77 -14.27 3.01
N THR A 86 -0.90 -14.26 1.98
CA THR A 86 0.20 -13.29 1.85
C THR A 86 -0.30 -11.84 1.82
N LEU A 87 -1.38 -11.57 1.08
CA LEU A 87 -2.00 -10.25 1.04
C LEU A 87 -2.50 -9.81 2.42
N ARG A 88 -3.19 -10.69 3.13
CA ARG A 88 -3.74 -10.41 4.46
C ARG A 88 -2.62 -10.15 5.47
N GLU A 89 -1.61 -11.01 5.52
CA GLU A 89 -0.46 -10.83 6.42
C GLU A 89 0.24 -9.49 6.19
N ALA A 90 0.44 -9.08 4.93
CA ALA A 90 1.06 -7.79 4.62
C ALA A 90 0.21 -6.60 5.10
N VAL A 91 -1.11 -6.69 4.95
CA VAL A 91 -2.05 -5.65 5.42
C VAL A 91 -2.06 -5.57 6.95
N GLU A 92 -2.17 -6.70 7.64
CA GLU A 92 -2.14 -6.79 9.11
C GLU A 92 -0.79 -6.30 9.67
N ALA A 93 0.30 -6.50 8.93
CA ALA A 93 1.63 -5.99 9.26
C ALA A 93 1.81 -4.48 9.08
N GLY A 94 0.80 -3.77 8.54
CA GLY A 94 0.83 -2.32 8.35
C GLY A 94 1.37 -1.86 7.00
N CYS A 95 1.52 -2.74 6.01
CA CYS A 95 1.84 -2.33 4.65
C CYS A 95 0.74 -1.44 4.08
N CYS A 96 1.14 -0.37 3.41
CA CYS A 96 0.20 0.56 2.77
C CYS A 96 -0.08 0.20 1.30
N GLY A 97 0.68 -0.72 0.72
CA GLY A 97 0.54 -1.12 -0.67
C GLY A 97 1.06 -2.52 -0.94
N PHE A 98 0.74 -3.00 -2.15
CA PHE A 98 1.12 -4.31 -2.63
C PHE A 98 1.34 -4.29 -4.14
N ILE A 99 2.51 -4.72 -4.56
CA ILE A 99 2.90 -4.85 -5.97
C ILE A 99 3.47 -6.23 -6.23
N THR A 100 3.32 -6.71 -7.48
CA THR A 100 3.90 -7.98 -7.90
C THR A 100 5.21 -7.77 -8.64
N LYS A 101 6.12 -8.75 -8.59
CA LYS A 101 7.41 -8.71 -9.29
C LYS A 101 7.27 -8.73 -10.82
N ASP A 102 6.07 -9.01 -11.35
CA ASP A 102 5.75 -8.97 -12.78
C ASP A 102 5.49 -7.54 -13.29
N TYR A 103 5.43 -6.56 -12.40
CA TYR A 103 5.19 -5.18 -12.78
C TYR A 103 6.40 -4.56 -13.49
N ALA A 104 6.11 -3.70 -14.47
CA ALA A 104 7.13 -2.86 -15.07
C ALA A 104 7.72 -1.89 -14.02
N VAL A 105 8.96 -1.48 -14.24
CA VAL A 105 9.65 -0.57 -13.31
C VAL A 105 8.87 0.74 -13.10
N ASP A 106 8.25 1.27 -14.14
CA ASP A 106 7.41 2.47 -14.06
C ASP A 106 6.25 2.32 -13.06
N GLU A 107 5.68 1.12 -12.94
CA GLU A 107 4.62 0.83 -11.97
C GLU A 107 5.16 0.77 -10.54
N VAL A 108 6.40 0.27 -10.35
CA VAL A 108 7.09 0.31 -9.06
C VAL A 108 7.35 1.77 -8.65
N VAL A 109 7.86 2.58 -9.59
CA VAL A 109 8.07 4.03 -9.40
C VAL A 109 6.78 4.74 -9.01
N ALA A 110 5.69 4.49 -9.74
CA ALA A 110 4.38 5.07 -9.44
C ALA A 110 3.87 4.64 -8.06
N SER A 111 4.10 3.38 -7.69
CA SER A 111 3.73 2.82 -6.39
C SER A 111 4.51 3.46 -5.24
N VAL A 112 5.82 3.65 -5.39
CA VAL A 112 6.66 4.34 -4.40
C VAL A 112 6.17 5.78 -4.19
N ARG A 113 5.91 6.52 -5.27
CA ARG A 113 5.37 7.89 -5.21
C ARG A 113 4.00 7.94 -4.53
N THR A 114 3.13 6.99 -4.87
CA THR A 114 1.79 6.87 -4.27
C THR A 114 1.89 6.59 -2.77
N ALA A 115 2.75 5.67 -2.36
CA ALA A 115 2.99 5.35 -0.96
C ALA A 115 3.55 6.56 -0.19
N TYR A 116 4.55 7.25 -0.74
CA TYR A 116 5.12 8.46 -0.15
C TYR A 116 4.07 9.56 0.05
N ALA A 117 3.19 9.77 -0.93
CA ALA A 117 2.07 10.70 -0.85
C ALA A 117 0.94 10.24 0.11
N GLY A 118 1.12 9.09 0.79
CA GLY A 118 0.13 8.53 1.72
C GLY A 118 -1.03 7.82 1.04
N GLY A 119 -0.89 7.43 -0.24
CA GLY A 119 -1.80 6.58 -0.97
C GLY A 119 -1.63 5.09 -0.62
N ALA A 120 -2.42 4.26 -1.28
CA ALA A 120 -2.39 2.80 -1.15
C ALA A 120 -2.18 2.18 -2.55
N PRO A 121 -0.93 1.95 -2.96
CA PRO A 121 -0.64 1.35 -4.26
C PRO A 121 -1.00 -0.14 -4.23
N ILE A 122 -2.17 -0.46 -4.76
CA ILE A 122 -2.66 -1.82 -4.95
C ILE A 122 -3.55 -1.86 -6.19
N SER A 123 -3.44 -2.92 -6.98
CA SER A 123 -4.33 -3.10 -8.11
C SER A 123 -5.77 -3.39 -7.66
N PRO A 124 -6.80 -2.94 -8.43
CA PRO A 124 -8.19 -3.26 -8.12
C PRO A 124 -8.47 -4.77 -8.04
N ALA A 125 -7.77 -5.57 -8.85
CA ALA A 125 -7.90 -7.03 -8.84
C ALA A 125 -7.38 -7.65 -7.53
N LEU A 126 -6.22 -7.20 -7.03
CA LEU A 126 -5.67 -7.63 -5.75
C LEU A 126 -6.54 -7.14 -4.58
N LEU A 127 -7.04 -5.91 -4.67
CA LEU A 127 -7.95 -5.37 -3.68
C LEU A 127 -9.24 -6.21 -3.59
N ALA A 128 -9.82 -6.61 -4.72
CA ALA A 128 -11.01 -7.47 -4.76
C ALA A 128 -10.78 -8.84 -4.09
N ARG A 129 -9.57 -9.37 -4.09
CA ARG A 129 -9.21 -10.65 -3.46
C ARG A 129 -9.11 -10.56 -1.94
N LEU A 130 -8.85 -9.38 -1.38
CA LEU A 130 -8.88 -9.15 0.08
C LEU A 130 -10.31 -9.08 0.62
N LEU A 131 -11.32 -8.88 -0.24
CA LEU A 131 -12.70 -8.64 0.16
C LEU A 131 -13.39 -9.79 0.91
N PRO A 132 -13.18 -11.09 0.61
CA PRO A 132 -13.87 -12.17 1.32
C PRO A 132 -13.51 -12.28 2.79
N SER A 133 -12.29 -11.90 3.18
CA SER A 133 -11.79 -12.03 4.55
C SER A 133 -12.19 -10.89 5.48
N LEU A 134 -12.65 -9.76 4.94
CA LEU A 134 -12.99 -8.55 5.69
C LEU A 134 -14.51 -8.39 5.93
N SER A 135 -15.25 -9.47 6.17
CA SER A 135 -16.71 -9.46 6.16
C SER A 135 -17.39 -8.93 7.41
N LYS A 136 -18.43 -8.19 7.30
CA LYS A 136 -19.86 -8.31 7.66
C LYS A 136 -20.48 -6.90 7.72
N ASP A 137 -21.64 -6.72 7.08
CA ASP A 137 -22.57 -5.60 7.18
C ASP A 137 -22.31 -4.33 6.36
N SER A 138 -22.50 -4.43 5.04
CA SER A 138 -22.44 -3.29 4.11
C SER A 138 -23.38 -2.12 4.45
N GLU A 139 -24.56 -2.42 4.97
CA GLU A 139 -25.56 -1.39 5.38
C GLU A 139 -25.15 -0.70 6.69
N HIS A 140 -24.62 -1.45 7.64
CA HIS A 140 -24.15 -0.89 8.91
C HIS A 140 -22.96 0.04 8.69
N ILE A 141 -22.05 -0.31 7.79
CA ILE A 141 -20.89 0.49 7.40
C ILE A 141 -21.30 1.83 6.79
N ARG A 142 -22.28 1.84 5.86
CA ARG A 142 -22.79 3.07 5.27
C ARG A 142 -23.46 3.98 6.29
N GLY A 143 -24.19 3.42 7.26
CA GLY A 143 -24.85 4.18 8.30
C GLY A 143 -23.91 4.77 9.38
N SER A 144 -22.71 4.21 9.53
CA SER A 144 -21.73 4.66 10.54
C SER A 144 -20.88 5.85 10.12
N LEU A 145 -20.78 6.11 8.81
CA LEU A 145 -19.93 7.16 8.24
C LEU A 145 -20.72 8.44 7.95
N THR A 146 -20.14 9.59 8.23
CA THR A 146 -20.67 10.89 7.82
C THR A 146 -20.58 11.08 6.31
N ALA A 147 -21.36 11.98 5.73
CA ALA A 147 -21.30 12.31 4.29
C ALA A 147 -19.87 12.65 3.82
N ARG A 148 -19.09 13.34 4.65
CA ARG A 148 -17.71 13.70 4.35
C ARG A 148 -16.76 12.50 4.39
N GLU A 149 -16.94 11.62 5.35
CA GLU A 149 -16.18 10.37 5.45
C GLU A 149 -16.51 9.43 4.28
N LEU A 150 -17.76 9.39 3.83
CA LEU A 150 -18.16 8.65 2.62
C LEU A 150 -17.47 9.16 1.36
N GLN A 151 -17.38 10.49 1.16
CA GLN A 151 -16.64 11.07 0.05
C GLN A 151 -15.15 10.70 0.09
N VAL A 152 -14.52 10.80 1.26
CA VAL A 152 -13.12 10.40 1.46
C VAL A 152 -12.95 8.91 1.18
N MET A 153 -13.84 8.06 1.70
CA MET A 153 -13.80 6.61 1.53
C MET A 153 -13.94 6.19 0.06
N GLN A 154 -14.78 6.86 -0.71
CA GLN A 154 -14.91 6.64 -2.15
C GLN A 154 -13.59 6.89 -2.88
N LEU A 155 -12.95 8.02 -2.62
CA LEU A 155 -11.65 8.36 -3.24
C LEU A 155 -10.52 7.45 -2.77
N LEU A 156 -10.58 6.94 -1.53
CA LEU A 156 -9.66 5.91 -1.05
C LEU A 156 -9.78 4.61 -1.85
N ALA A 157 -11.01 4.20 -2.16
CA ALA A 157 -11.26 2.99 -2.96
C ALA A 157 -10.77 3.12 -4.40
N GLU A 158 -10.72 4.36 -4.94
CA GLU A 158 -10.09 4.67 -6.22
C GLU A 158 -8.55 4.68 -6.17
N GLY A 159 -7.94 4.41 -5.00
CA GLY A 159 -6.49 4.44 -4.82
C GLY A 159 -5.87 5.84 -4.76
N VAL A 160 -6.69 6.89 -4.64
CA VAL A 160 -6.25 8.29 -4.68
C VAL A 160 -5.40 8.63 -3.46
N SER A 161 -4.30 9.39 -3.66
CA SER A 161 -3.44 9.85 -2.57
C SER A 161 -4.16 10.87 -1.66
N ASN A 162 -3.71 10.99 -0.41
CA ASN A 162 -4.30 11.97 0.53
C ASN A 162 -4.21 13.41 0.01
N GLN A 163 -3.15 13.74 -0.74
CA GLN A 163 -2.97 15.05 -1.33
C GLN A 163 -4.00 15.28 -2.46
N ALA A 164 -4.16 14.33 -3.36
CA ALA A 164 -5.15 14.43 -4.44
C ALA A 164 -6.60 14.42 -3.90
N ILE A 165 -6.87 13.70 -2.79
CA ILE A 165 -8.15 13.79 -2.08
C ILE A 165 -8.36 15.20 -1.51
N ALA A 166 -7.33 15.79 -0.92
CA ALA A 166 -7.38 17.14 -0.37
C ALA A 166 -7.71 18.17 -1.45
N GLU A 167 -7.07 18.08 -2.62
CA GLU A 167 -7.33 18.93 -3.79
C GLU A 167 -8.75 18.75 -4.33
N ARG A 168 -9.20 17.50 -4.56
CA ARG A 168 -10.54 17.20 -5.06
C ARG A 168 -11.66 17.63 -4.13
N LEU A 169 -11.42 17.60 -2.82
CA LEU A 169 -12.41 17.92 -1.80
C LEU A 169 -12.25 19.34 -1.23
N PHE A 170 -11.28 20.13 -1.71
CA PHE A 170 -11.00 21.50 -1.26
C PHE A 170 -10.76 21.59 0.26
N ILE A 171 -9.96 20.68 0.82
CA ILE A 171 -9.57 20.64 2.24
C ILE A 171 -8.05 20.42 2.39
N SER A 172 -7.52 20.61 3.60
CA SER A 172 -6.09 20.34 3.83
C SER A 172 -5.79 18.85 3.85
N SER A 173 -4.55 18.46 3.47
CA SER A 173 -4.09 17.07 3.60
C SER A 173 -4.10 16.58 5.05
N HIS A 174 -3.98 17.49 6.03
CA HIS A 174 -4.15 17.18 7.45
C HIS A 174 -5.59 16.77 7.76
N THR A 175 -6.57 17.49 7.22
CA THR A 175 -7.99 17.19 7.37
C THR A 175 -8.32 15.82 6.76
N VAL A 176 -7.75 15.50 5.58
CA VAL A 176 -7.92 14.17 4.97
C VAL A 176 -7.37 13.08 5.89
N ARG A 177 -6.16 13.25 6.45
CA ARG A 177 -5.59 12.27 7.40
C ARG A 177 -6.51 12.03 8.60
N ASN A 178 -7.10 13.09 9.14
CA ASN A 178 -8.04 12.98 10.26
C ASN A 178 -9.32 12.22 9.87
N HIS A 179 -9.86 12.45 8.66
CA HIS A 179 -11.00 11.69 8.16
C HIS A 179 -10.63 10.20 7.97
N VAL A 180 -9.49 9.91 7.36
CA VAL A 180 -8.99 8.53 7.18
C VAL A 180 -8.87 7.81 8.52
N GLN A 181 -8.28 8.46 9.53
CA GLN A 181 -8.14 7.87 10.86
C GLN A 181 -9.50 7.57 11.51
N ARG A 182 -10.47 8.49 11.37
CA ARG A 182 -11.84 8.27 11.88
C ARG A 182 -12.55 7.14 11.13
N ILE A 183 -12.37 7.03 9.81
CA ILE A 183 -12.90 5.94 9.00
C ILE A 183 -12.32 4.60 9.50
N ILE A 184 -10.99 4.50 9.64
CA ILE A 184 -10.30 3.31 10.16
C ILE A 184 -10.90 2.88 11.50
N THR A 185 -11.04 3.83 12.45
CA THR A 185 -11.62 3.55 13.78
C THR A 185 -13.08 3.10 13.70
N LYS A 186 -13.91 3.76 12.89
CA LYS A 186 -15.35 3.45 12.76
C LYS A 186 -15.61 2.11 12.08
N LEU A 187 -14.75 1.74 11.13
CA LEU A 187 -14.83 0.47 10.42
C LEU A 187 -14.22 -0.69 11.22
N GLY A 188 -13.49 -0.41 12.32
CA GLY A 188 -12.78 -1.41 13.08
C GLY A 188 -11.66 -2.08 12.29
N VAL A 189 -11.07 -1.36 11.32
CA VAL A 189 -9.97 -1.85 10.49
C VAL A 189 -8.63 -1.27 10.98
N HIS A 190 -7.51 -1.89 10.57
CA HIS A 190 -6.19 -1.54 11.10
C HIS A 190 -5.37 -0.67 10.15
N SER A 191 -5.80 -0.52 8.89
CA SER A 191 -5.05 0.23 7.88
C SER A 191 -5.95 0.98 6.90
N LYS A 192 -5.35 2.00 6.23
CA LYS A 192 -5.98 2.69 5.11
C LYS A 192 -6.31 1.72 3.96
N LEU A 193 -5.45 0.73 3.74
CA LEU A 193 -5.62 -0.29 2.71
C LEU A 193 -6.85 -1.16 2.99
N GLU A 194 -7.04 -1.60 4.23
CA GLU A 194 -8.25 -2.30 4.65
C GLU A 194 -9.51 -1.43 4.48
N ALA A 195 -9.44 -0.15 4.86
CA ALA A 195 -10.55 0.77 4.65
C ALA A 195 -10.91 0.91 3.16
N ALA A 196 -9.91 1.00 2.26
CA ALA A 196 -10.12 1.03 0.83
C ALA A 196 -10.73 -0.28 0.30
N ALA A 197 -10.28 -1.44 0.81
CA ALA A 197 -10.84 -2.74 0.49
C ALA A 197 -12.33 -2.84 0.89
N VAL A 198 -12.65 -2.44 2.11
CA VAL A 198 -14.05 -2.36 2.60
C VAL A 198 -14.89 -1.45 1.70
N ALA A 199 -14.37 -0.28 1.30
CA ALA A 199 -15.06 0.65 0.43
C ALA A 199 -15.41 0.05 -0.95
N THR A 200 -14.47 -0.66 -1.56
CA THR A 200 -14.67 -1.36 -2.84
C THR A 200 -15.76 -2.42 -2.71
N ARG A 201 -15.74 -3.21 -1.64
CA ARG A 201 -16.75 -4.25 -1.38
C ARG A 201 -18.16 -3.68 -1.17
N VAL A 202 -18.27 -2.59 -0.44
CA VAL A 202 -19.57 -1.94 -0.16
C VAL A 202 -20.14 -1.24 -1.41
N GLY A 203 -19.42 -1.33 -2.55
CA GLY A 203 -19.87 -0.82 -3.84
C GLY A 203 -19.73 0.70 -3.97
N PHE A 204 -18.75 1.31 -3.30
CA PHE A 204 -18.42 2.71 -3.51
C PHE A 204 -17.70 2.95 -4.84
N VAL A 205 -17.04 1.92 -5.39
CA VAL A 205 -16.44 1.95 -6.73
C VAL A 205 -16.96 0.76 -7.53
N ARG A 206 -17.47 1.01 -8.74
CA ARG A 206 -17.69 -0.06 -9.72
C ARG A 206 -16.32 -0.54 -10.19
N PRO A 207 -16.05 -1.85 -10.24
CA PRO A 207 -14.87 -2.35 -10.93
C PRO A 207 -14.87 -1.80 -12.35
N ALA A 208 -13.75 -1.25 -12.80
CA ALA A 208 -13.57 -0.93 -14.20
C ALA A 208 -13.77 -2.22 -15.00
N GLU A 209 -14.73 -2.24 -15.91
CA GLU A 209 -14.90 -3.37 -16.83
C GLU A 209 -13.59 -3.53 -17.62
N PRO A 210 -13.06 -4.78 -17.75
CA PRO A 210 -11.91 -5.00 -18.60
C PRO A 210 -12.28 -4.52 -20.01
N SER A 211 -11.52 -3.56 -20.52
CA SER A 211 -11.67 -3.09 -21.89
C SER A 211 -11.44 -4.29 -22.82
N HIS A 212 -12.52 -4.88 -23.32
CA HIS A 212 -12.47 -5.82 -24.41
C HIS A 212 -11.92 -5.06 -25.61
N GLY A 213 -10.63 -5.29 -25.88
CA GLY A 213 -10.03 -4.86 -27.13
C GLY A 213 -10.86 -5.38 -28.26
N SER A 214 -11.59 -4.49 -28.93
CA SER A 214 -12.25 -4.77 -30.19
C SER A 214 -11.17 -5.06 -31.22
N ALA A 215 -10.98 -6.37 -31.48
CA ALA A 215 -10.31 -6.79 -32.68
C ALA A 215 -11.26 -6.56 -33.83
N GLY A 216 -10.90 -5.63 -34.72
CA GLY A 216 -11.44 -5.39 -36.04
C GLY A 216 -10.32 -5.44 -37.05
#